data_c1a2cfe78a40739d00abeaf74ba7878e
#
_entry.id   c1a2cfe78a40739d00abeaf74ba7878e
#
_cell.length_a   1.000
_cell.length_b   1.000
_cell.length_c   1.000
_cell.angle_alpha   90.00
_cell.angle_beta   90.00
_cell.angle_gamma   90.00
#
_symmetry.space_group_name_H-M   'P 1'
#
loop_
_entity.id
_entity.type
_entity.pdbx_description
1 polymer ?
#
loop_
_entity_poly.entity_id
_entity_poly.type
_entity_poly.pdbx_seq_one_letter_code
_entity_poly.pdbx_strand_id
1 'polypeptide(L)'
;VLEDDVATLDEVVVTGYGSQKRMSVVGSVETIEPTRLQVGSTRSLSNNLAGQLAGIIAVQRSGEPGYDSSDFWIRGIASFSGNQSPLVLVDGIERDLNNIDPAEIESFSVLKDASASAMYGVRGANGVIVINTKRGKIGAPTVNFHIEQSVSQPTQLPQFIDAASYMELLNEIKEDKTHLPYSQEQIDRTRNGYDKDLYPDVNWLDAITKDYAYSTRANLTVSGGSDFLRYSLVGSYFGEKGIMETDHELPYDTGTKLTRYNLRANVDLDVTKTTLLRVNVGGYLQTLRKQSASTDEIFSDAFTTAPFVHPTRYSDGTIPVVTNRQNPWAKLTQRGYSVNTASQIQSLFAIEQNLKMITPGLKAKLTFSFDRWNSSTMTRSKNPTYYNVATGRDVEGHLIHTILSYGDESLGHSNGGEYGNSRVYFEGTFSYTRTFGKHDVDALFLYNQQSYDDGSYQPYRKQGIAGRLSYTYDSRYVAEVNFGYNGSENFAKGKRFGFFPSLALGWLVS
;
A
#
# COMPACT_ATOMS: atom_id res chain seq x y z
N VAL A 1 0.69 24.01 37.87
CA VAL A 1 1.55 24.92 37.10
C VAL A 1 1.80 24.22 35.77
N LEU A 2 1.17 24.69 34.70
CA LEU A 2 1.46 24.25 33.34
C LEU A 2 2.79 24.94 32.98
N GLU A 3 3.86 24.18 32.86
CA GLU A 3 5.08 24.67 32.18
C GLU A 3 4.72 24.82 30.71
N ASP A 4 4.77 26.02 30.20
CA ASP A 4 4.67 26.31 28.77
C ASP A 4 5.84 25.59 28.07
N ASP A 5 5.53 24.66 27.22
CA ASP A 5 6.51 23.95 26.40
C ASP A 5 7.01 24.88 25.29
N VAL A 6 7.95 25.76 25.65
CA VAL A 6 8.56 26.76 24.76
C VAL A 6 9.27 26.09 23.57
N ALA A 7 9.59 24.80 23.67
CA ALA A 7 10.21 24.00 22.58
C ALA A 7 9.30 23.84 21.38
N THR A 8 7.96 23.87 21.54
CA THR A 8 7.00 23.70 20.43
C THR A 8 6.87 24.94 19.54
N LEU A 9 7.29 26.10 19.98
CA LEU A 9 7.12 27.38 19.26
C LEU A 9 8.13 27.56 18.11
N ASP A 10 9.30 26.93 18.17
CA ASP A 10 10.33 26.94 17.11
C ASP A 10 10.28 25.74 16.20
N GLU A 11 9.29 24.85 16.38
CA GLU A 11 9.12 23.67 15.53
C GLU A 11 8.88 24.08 14.06
N VAL A 12 9.69 23.53 13.17
CA VAL A 12 9.61 23.80 11.73
C VAL A 12 8.69 22.74 11.10
N VAL A 13 7.60 23.21 10.51
CA VAL A 13 6.68 22.35 9.75
C VAL A 13 7.07 22.38 8.28
N VAL A 14 7.17 21.21 7.67
CA VAL A 14 7.40 21.11 6.24
C VAL A 14 6.08 21.26 5.50
N THR A 15 5.99 22.30 4.67
CA THR A 15 4.80 22.65 3.88
C THR A 15 5.02 22.36 2.40
N GLY A 16 5.47 21.13 2.07
CA GLY A 16 5.64 20.64 0.71
C GLY A 16 6.84 21.19 -0.03
N TYR A 17 6.77 22.38 -0.59
CA TYR A 17 7.88 23.00 -1.31
C TYR A 17 8.88 23.78 -0.45
N GLY A 18 8.68 23.78 0.87
CA GLY A 18 9.56 24.47 1.82
C GLY A 18 9.23 24.13 3.27
N SER A 19 9.95 24.74 4.18
CA SER A 19 9.70 24.63 5.60
C SER A 19 9.30 26.00 6.16
N GLN A 20 8.37 26.02 7.10
CA GLN A 20 7.94 27.23 7.80
C GLN A 20 7.98 26.98 9.31
N LYS A 21 8.16 28.04 10.10
CA LYS A 21 7.93 27.93 11.54
C LYS A 21 6.45 27.61 11.79
N ARG A 22 6.16 26.70 12.71
CA ARG A 22 4.78 26.27 13.03
C ARG A 22 3.86 27.45 13.35
N MET A 23 4.38 28.47 14.02
CA MET A 23 3.66 29.71 14.36
C MET A 23 3.26 30.54 13.13
N SER A 24 3.96 30.45 12.01
CA SER A 24 3.65 31.19 10.78
C SER A 24 2.73 30.43 9.82
N VAL A 25 2.39 29.17 10.12
CA VAL A 25 1.49 28.36 9.28
C VAL A 25 0.05 28.68 9.65
N VAL A 26 -0.66 29.39 8.79
CA VAL A 26 -2.09 29.74 9.00
C VAL A 26 -3.02 28.61 8.57
N GLY A 27 -2.59 27.73 7.66
CA GLY A 27 -3.36 26.57 7.20
C GLY A 27 -3.38 25.43 8.21
N SER A 28 -4.42 24.57 8.14
CA SER A 28 -4.50 23.35 8.94
C SER A 28 -3.49 22.32 8.45
N VAL A 29 -2.37 22.23 9.16
CA VAL A 29 -1.33 21.21 8.95
C VAL A 29 -1.28 20.33 10.18
N GLU A 30 -1.41 19.03 9.98
CA GLU A 30 -1.28 18.04 11.05
C GLU A 30 -0.07 17.16 10.78
N THR A 31 0.76 16.96 11.80
CA THR A 31 1.98 16.16 11.73
C THR A 31 1.82 14.94 12.61
N ILE A 32 2.25 13.78 12.11
CA ILE A 32 2.34 12.54 12.89
C ILE A 32 3.79 12.26 13.22
N GLU A 33 4.03 11.81 14.44
CA GLU A 33 5.31 11.20 14.79
C GLU A 33 5.51 9.88 14.02
N PRO A 34 6.67 9.68 13.38
CA PRO A 34 6.93 8.48 12.58
C PRO A 34 6.80 7.16 13.35
N THR A 35 7.04 7.16 14.67
CA THR A 35 6.87 6.01 15.56
C THR A 35 5.43 5.52 15.58
N ARG A 36 4.45 6.40 15.49
CA ARG A 36 3.02 6.04 15.43
C ARG A 36 2.62 5.38 14.11
N LEU A 37 3.37 5.62 13.05
CA LEU A 37 3.18 4.97 11.75
C LEU A 37 3.79 3.58 11.67
N GLN A 38 4.60 3.20 12.67
CA GLN A 38 5.19 1.85 12.78
C GLN A 38 4.30 0.89 13.57
N VAL A 39 3.17 1.37 14.09
CA VAL A 39 2.22 0.55 14.85
C VAL A 39 1.36 -0.23 13.86
N GLY A 40 1.60 -1.54 13.77
CA GLY A 40 0.83 -2.44 12.93
C GLY A 40 1.71 -3.40 12.13
N SER A 41 1.22 -4.60 11.96
CA SER A 41 1.91 -5.69 11.27
C SER A 41 1.84 -5.61 9.75
N THR A 42 1.14 -4.62 9.19
CA THR A 42 0.91 -4.53 7.75
C THR A 42 2.06 -3.86 7.02
N ARG A 43 2.32 -4.28 5.79
CA ARG A 43 3.30 -3.64 4.90
C ARG A 43 2.86 -2.24 4.49
N SER A 44 1.57 -2.09 4.20
CA SER A 44 1.02 -0.89 3.58
C SER A 44 0.86 0.25 4.58
N LEU A 45 1.59 1.34 4.37
CA LEU A 45 1.55 2.51 5.26
C LEU A 45 0.15 3.13 5.34
N SER A 46 -0.66 3.03 4.27
CA SER A 46 -2.04 3.53 4.25
C SER A 46 -2.94 2.89 5.31
N ASN A 47 -2.66 1.63 5.72
CA ASN A 47 -3.43 0.94 6.76
C ASN A 47 -3.22 1.57 8.15
N ASN A 48 -2.04 2.13 8.38
CA ASN A 48 -1.67 2.76 9.65
C ASN A 48 -2.18 4.20 9.79
N LEU A 49 -2.83 4.77 8.76
CA LEU A 49 -3.38 6.13 8.83
C LEU A 49 -4.75 6.18 9.51
N ALA A 50 -5.51 5.09 9.47
CA ALA A 50 -6.84 5.01 10.07
C ALA A 50 -6.76 5.25 11.59
N GLY A 51 -7.54 6.21 12.10
CA GLY A 51 -7.60 6.53 13.53
C GLY A 51 -6.37 7.28 14.09
N GLN A 52 -5.31 7.49 13.31
CA GLN A 52 -4.11 8.22 13.74
C GLN A 52 -4.18 9.72 13.45
N LEU A 53 -4.98 10.12 12.48
CA LEU A 53 -5.12 11.50 12.03
C LEU A 53 -6.58 11.90 11.98
N ALA A 54 -6.93 13.02 12.61
CA ALA A 54 -8.27 13.57 12.51
C ALA A 54 -8.59 13.95 11.04
N GLY A 55 -9.75 13.52 10.54
CA GLY A 55 -10.22 13.82 9.18
C GLY A 55 -9.62 12.96 8.07
N ILE A 56 -8.87 11.91 8.39
CA ILE A 56 -8.55 10.85 7.43
C ILE A 56 -9.56 9.71 7.58
N ILE A 57 -10.16 9.33 6.47
CA ILE A 57 -10.99 8.13 6.34
C ILE A 57 -10.19 7.14 5.52
N ALA A 58 -9.95 5.94 6.06
CA ALA A 58 -9.25 4.87 5.35
C ALA A 58 -10.10 3.60 5.39
N VAL A 59 -10.14 2.88 4.26
CA VAL A 59 -10.91 1.64 4.10
C VAL A 59 -10.00 0.58 3.49
N GLN A 60 -9.69 -0.43 4.28
CA GLN A 60 -9.00 -1.63 3.81
C GLN A 60 -10.03 -2.61 3.24
N ARG A 61 -9.93 -2.94 1.95
CA ARG A 61 -10.88 -3.82 1.26
C ARG A 61 -10.48 -5.29 1.30
N SER A 62 -9.20 -5.57 1.48
CA SER A 62 -8.63 -6.92 1.51
C SER A 62 -7.54 -7.01 2.56
N GLY A 63 -7.40 -8.19 3.17
CA GLY A 63 -6.25 -8.56 4.00
C GLY A 63 -5.27 -9.49 3.28
N GLU A 64 -5.47 -9.76 1.98
CA GLU A 64 -4.58 -10.62 1.21
C GLU A 64 -3.20 -9.98 1.06
N PRO A 65 -2.10 -10.70 1.37
CA PRO A 65 -0.75 -10.18 1.22
C PRO A 65 -0.50 -9.58 -0.17
N GLY A 66 -0.05 -8.32 -0.22
CA GLY A 66 0.19 -7.57 -1.45
C GLY A 66 -1.02 -6.83 -2.02
N TYR A 67 -2.23 -7.09 -1.54
CA TYR A 67 -3.49 -6.42 -1.89
C TYR A 67 -4.15 -5.77 -0.68
N ASP A 68 -3.41 -5.61 0.41
CA ASP A 68 -3.85 -5.15 1.72
C ASP A 68 -3.87 -3.63 1.90
N SER A 69 -3.53 -2.84 0.87
CA SER A 69 -3.52 -1.39 0.96
C SER A 69 -4.92 -0.80 1.13
N SER A 70 -5.02 0.22 2.00
CA SER A 70 -6.25 0.99 2.17
C SER A 70 -6.41 2.07 1.13
N ASP A 71 -7.64 2.23 0.63
CA ASP A 71 -8.08 3.48 0.02
C ASP A 71 -8.27 4.51 1.13
N PHE A 72 -7.82 5.75 0.93
CA PHE A 72 -7.96 6.78 1.95
C PHE A 72 -8.27 8.16 1.37
N TRP A 73 -8.97 8.97 2.14
CA TRP A 73 -9.42 10.32 1.78
C TRP A 73 -9.19 11.28 2.93
N ILE A 74 -8.92 12.54 2.60
CA ILE A 74 -8.80 13.62 3.56
C ILE A 74 -10.11 14.42 3.55
N ARG A 75 -10.80 14.50 4.71
CA ARG A 75 -12.11 15.16 4.88
C ARG A 75 -13.23 14.61 3.99
N GLY A 76 -13.09 13.39 3.49
CA GLY A 76 -14.08 12.71 2.65
C GLY A 76 -13.79 12.81 1.16
N ILE A 77 -14.75 12.32 0.36
CA ILE A 77 -14.66 12.30 -1.10
C ILE A 77 -15.09 13.66 -1.64
N ALA A 78 -14.15 14.42 -2.21
CA ALA A 78 -14.40 15.76 -2.73
C ALA A 78 -14.84 15.80 -4.21
N SER A 79 -14.76 14.69 -4.94
CA SER A 79 -15.07 14.60 -6.36
C SER A 79 -15.96 13.40 -6.69
N PHE A 80 -16.97 13.61 -7.53
CA PHE A 80 -17.83 12.52 -8.03
C PHE A 80 -17.20 11.74 -9.21
N SER A 81 -16.18 12.31 -9.85
CA SER A 81 -15.48 11.71 -10.99
C SER A 81 -14.01 12.07 -10.98
N GLY A 82 -13.15 11.17 -11.49
CA GLY A 82 -11.71 11.38 -11.57
C GLY A 82 -10.96 10.84 -10.35
N ASN A 83 -9.72 11.29 -10.17
CA ASN A 83 -8.88 10.86 -9.05
C ASN A 83 -9.37 11.48 -7.73
N GLN A 84 -9.70 10.63 -6.77
CA GLN A 84 -10.18 11.01 -5.43
C GLN A 84 -9.09 10.92 -4.37
N SER A 85 -7.93 10.35 -4.72
CA SER A 85 -6.83 10.16 -3.77
C SER A 85 -6.10 11.46 -3.49
N PRO A 86 -5.63 11.68 -2.25
CA PRO A 86 -4.74 12.79 -1.93
C PRO A 86 -3.43 12.74 -2.73
N LEU A 87 -2.83 13.90 -2.96
CA LEU A 87 -1.48 13.98 -3.51
C LEU A 87 -0.47 13.56 -2.44
N VAL A 88 0.35 12.55 -2.72
CA VAL A 88 1.43 12.12 -1.83
C VAL A 88 2.77 12.58 -2.38
N LEU A 89 3.51 13.33 -1.59
CA LEU A 89 4.83 13.85 -1.91
C LEU A 89 5.88 13.25 -0.97
N VAL A 90 6.88 12.62 -1.53
CA VAL A 90 8.03 12.09 -0.79
C VAL A 90 9.26 12.86 -1.21
N ASP A 91 9.86 13.60 -0.28
CA ASP A 91 10.95 14.56 -0.54
C ASP A 91 10.60 15.55 -1.68
N GLY A 92 9.30 15.95 -1.78
CA GLY A 92 8.78 16.85 -2.81
C GLY A 92 8.37 16.19 -4.13
N ILE A 93 8.62 14.90 -4.32
CA ILE A 93 8.28 14.16 -5.54
C ILE A 93 7.00 13.35 -5.33
N GLU A 94 6.08 13.39 -6.30
CA GLU A 94 4.85 12.58 -6.29
C GLU A 94 5.18 11.10 -6.36
N ARG A 95 4.86 10.34 -5.28
CA ARG A 95 5.14 8.92 -5.14
C ARG A 95 3.99 8.21 -4.44
N ASP A 96 3.91 6.89 -4.59
CA ASP A 96 2.93 6.07 -3.88
C ASP A 96 3.34 5.90 -2.41
N LEU A 97 2.37 6.14 -1.50
CA LEU A 97 2.52 6.01 -0.07
C LEU A 97 2.96 4.60 0.35
N ASN A 98 2.40 3.57 -0.29
CA ASN A 98 2.65 2.17 0.07
C ASN A 98 4.00 1.63 -0.41
N ASN A 99 4.78 2.45 -1.13
CA ASN A 99 6.11 2.09 -1.60
C ASN A 99 7.24 2.53 -0.66
N ILE A 100 6.91 3.24 0.41
CA ILE A 100 7.84 3.68 1.45
C ILE A 100 7.73 2.73 2.66
N ASP A 101 8.88 2.39 3.26
CA ASP A 101 8.89 1.74 4.58
C ASP A 101 8.77 2.80 5.69
N PRO A 102 7.95 2.58 6.73
CA PRO A 102 7.87 3.51 7.87
C PRO A 102 9.23 3.85 8.51
N ALA A 103 10.20 2.92 8.47
CA ALA A 103 11.55 3.17 8.98
C ALA A 103 12.34 4.23 8.21
N GLU A 104 11.95 4.52 6.94
CA GLU A 104 12.56 5.55 6.10
C GLU A 104 12.09 6.97 6.47
N ILE A 105 10.97 7.11 7.21
CA ILE A 105 10.27 8.38 7.43
C ILE A 105 10.89 9.16 8.58
N GLU A 106 11.21 10.44 8.36
CA GLU A 106 11.59 11.43 9.37
C GLU A 106 10.38 12.26 9.82
N SER A 107 9.52 12.69 8.87
CA SER A 107 8.31 13.45 9.18
C SER A 107 7.19 13.11 8.21
N PHE A 108 5.95 13.16 8.73
CA PHE A 108 4.73 12.92 7.98
C PHE A 108 3.74 14.04 8.30
N SER A 109 3.37 14.82 7.30
CA SER A 109 2.47 15.97 7.46
C SER A 109 1.32 15.89 6.46
N VAL A 110 0.14 16.33 6.88
CA VAL A 110 -1.07 16.36 6.07
C VAL A 110 -1.58 17.79 5.96
N LEU A 111 -1.63 18.30 4.74
CA LEU A 111 -2.19 19.61 4.38
C LEU A 111 -3.67 19.40 4.03
N LYS A 112 -4.55 19.85 4.92
CA LYS A 112 -5.99 19.59 4.81
C LYS A 112 -6.78 20.73 4.19
N ASP A 113 -6.23 21.95 4.22
CA ASP A 113 -6.92 23.17 3.78
C ASP A 113 -6.46 23.63 2.39
N ALA A 114 -7.37 24.29 1.68
CA ALA A 114 -7.09 24.88 0.37
C ALA A 114 -5.95 25.92 0.43
N SER A 115 -5.80 26.68 1.53
CA SER A 115 -4.72 27.63 1.71
C SER A 115 -3.35 26.96 1.72
N ALA A 116 -3.23 25.83 2.43
CA ALA A 116 -1.99 25.06 2.51
C ALA A 116 -1.71 24.28 1.22
N SER A 117 -2.73 23.91 0.44
CA SER A 117 -2.62 23.09 -0.78
C SER A 117 -2.65 23.90 -2.09
N ALA A 118 -2.94 25.21 -2.07
CA ALA A 118 -3.09 26.05 -3.27
C ALA A 118 -1.89 26.03 -4.21
N MET A 119 -0.68 25.92 -3.68
CA MET A 119 0.56 25.84 -4.46
C MET A 119 0.61 24.60 -5.38
N TYR A 120 -0.17 23.56 -5.07
CA TYR A 120 -0.26 22.33 -5.89
C TYR A 120 -1.37 22.40 -6.93
N GLY A 121 -2.16 23.49 -6.93
CA GLY A 121 -3.28 23.70 -7.85
C GLY A 121 -4.32 22.59 -7.75
N VAL A 122 -4.86 22.14 -8.89
CA VAL A 122 -5.87 21.06 -8.96
C VAL A 122 -5.40 19.77 -8.26
N ARG A 123 -4.10 19.48 -8.29
CA ARG A 123 -3.54 18.26 -7.66
C ARG A 123 -3.69 18.25 -6.14
N GLY A 124 -3.72 19.43 -5.50
CA GLY A 124 -3.90 19.57 -4.06
C GLY A 124 -5.37 19.60 -3.61
N ALA A 125 -6.34 19.52 -4.54
CA ALA A 125 -7.77 19.67 -4.21
C ALA A 125 -8.29 18.61 -3.22
N ASN A 126 -7.75 17.39 -3.26
CA ASN A 126 -8.11 16.30 -2.35
C ASN A 126 -7.23 16.25 -1.09
N GLY A 127 -6.45 17.32 -0.82
CA GLY A 127 -5.44 17.38 0.23
C GLY A 127 -4.08 16.85 -0.24
N VAL A 128 -3.05 17.13 0.56
CA VAL A 128 -1.67 16.77 0.25
C VAL A 128 -1.02 16.10 1.47
N ILE A 129 -0.39 14.97 1.25
CA ILE A 129 0.47 14.30 2.23
C ILE A 129 1.92 14.61 1.86
N VAL A 130 2.67 15.10 2.83
CA VAL A 130 4.10 15.42 2.68
C VAL A 130 4.90 14.52 3.60
N ILE A 131 5.80 13.76 3.00
CA ILE A 131 6.69 12.84 3.69
C ILE A 131 8.13 13.26 3.43
N ASN A 132 8.90 13.44 4.50
CA ASN A 132 10.34 13.59 4.39
C ASN A 132 11.03 12.35 4.89
N THR A 133 12.05 11.92 4.16
CA THR A 133 12.85 10.75 4.52
C THR A 133 14.01 11.12 5.42
N LYS A 134 14.44 10.19 6.27
CA LYS A 134 15.51 10.37 7.25
C LYS A 134 16.79 10.86 6.60
N ARG A 135 17.41 11.87 7.21
CA ARG A 135 18.71 12.42 6.80
C ARG A 135 19.74 12.26 7.88
N GLY A 136 21.00 12.25 7.48
CA GLY A 136 22.13 12.25 8.41
C GLY A 136 22.23 13.56 9.16
N LYS A 137 22.72 13.48 10.42
CA LYS A 137 23.07 14.63 11.26
C LYS A 137 24.58 14.60 11.53
N ILE A 138 25.16 15.75 11.82
CA ILE A 138 26.59 15.83 12.24
C ILE A 138 26.73 15.08 13.56
N GLY A 139 27.65 14.11 13.61
CA GLY A 139 27.89 13.29 14.77
C GLY A 139 28.46 11.93 14.40
N ALA A 140 28.83 11.17 15.42
CA ALA A 140 29.30 9.80 15.27
C ALA A 140 28.21 8.92 14.59
N PRO A 141 28.61 7.90 13.84
CA PRO A 141 27.65 6.96 13.26
C PRO A 141 26.75 6.32 14.32
N THR A 142 25.45 6.32 14.09
CA THR A 142 24.45 5.63 14.90
C THR A 142 23.89 4.47 14.09
N VAL A 143 23.74 3.31 14.75
CA VAL A 143 23.18 2.09 14.16
C VAL A 143 21.96 1.70 14.96
N ASN A 144 20.80 1.64 14.33
CA ASN A 144 19.57 1.17 14.94
C ASN A 144 19.08 -0.07 14.17
N PHE A 145 18.85 -1.15 14.92
CA PHE A 145 18.27 -2.37 14.39
C PHE A 145 16.96 -2.66 15.10
N HIS A 146 15.92 -2.97 14.33
CA HIS A 146 14.61 -3.33 14.85
C HIS A 146 14.12 -4.60 14.13
N ILE A 147 13.58 -5.55 14.90
CA ILE A 147 12.92 -6.75 14.37
C ILE A 147 11.56 -6.91 15.04
N GLU A 148 10.59 -7.26 14.24
CA GLU A 148 9.22 -7.49 14.67
C GLU A 148 8.71 -8.79 14.06
N GLN A 149 8.07 -9.63 14.87
CA GLN A 149 7.37 -10.83 14.47
C GLN A 149 5.91 -10.67 14.84
N SER A 150 5.01 -10.83 13.86
CA SER A 150 3.56 -10.66 14.08
C SER A 150 2.81 -11.94 13.72
N VAL A 151 1.72 -12.16 14.42
CA VAL A 151 0.72 -13.20 14.18
C VAL A 151 -0.60 -12.52 13.91
N SER A 152 -1.23 -12.88 12.80
CA SER A 152 -2.54 -12.34 12.40
C SER A 152 -3.55 -13.48 12.29
N GLN A 153 -4.81 -13.20 12.60
CA GLN A 153 -5.92 -14.12 12.42
C GLN A 153 -7.12 -13.38 11.83
N PRO A 154 -8.01 -14.06 11.09
CA PRO A 154 -9.25 -13.46 10.65
C PRO A 154 -10.06 -12.96 11.85
N THR A 155 -10.55 -11.73 11.79
CA THR A 155 -11.37 -11.15 12.86
C THR A 155 -12.77 -11.75 12.92
N GLN A 156 -13.27 -12.20 11.78
CA GLN A 156 -14.57 -12.86 11.65
C GLN A 156 -14.58 -13.74 10.42
N LEU A 157 -15.03 -14.99 10.58
CA LEU A 157 -15.35 -15.89 9.49
C LEU A 157 -16.84 -16.27 9.58
N PRO A 158 -17.54 -16.42 8.45
CA PRO A 158 -18.90 -16.97 8.45
C PRO A 158 -18.90 -18.36 9.06
N GLN A 159 -19.91 -18.67 9.83
CA GLN A 159 -20.15 -20.02 10.35
C GLN A 159 -21.19 -20.71 9.50
N PHE A 160 -20.89 -21.92 9.08
CA PHE A 160 -21.79 -22.77 8.31
C PHE A 160 -22.29 -23.92 9.17
N ILE A 161 -23.49 -24.40 8.87
CA ILE A 161 -24.06 -25.60 9.51
C ILE A 161 -23.35 -26.84 8.96
N ASP A 162 -23.27 -27.89 9.77
CA ASP A 162 -22.74 -29.19 9.36
C ASP A 162 -23.61 -29.88 8.30
N ALA A 163 -23.07 -30.91 7.68
CA ALA A 163 -23.72 -31.63 6.58
C ALA A 163 -25.04 -32.29 7.00
N ALA A 164 -25.09 -32.88 8.20
CA ALA A 164 -26.29 -33.57 8.68
C ALA A 164 -27.43 -32.58 8.92
N SER A 165 -27.15 -31.47 9.62
CA SER A 165 -28.11 -30.39 9.88
C SER A 165 -28.60 -29.73 8.60
N TYR A 166 -27.70 -29.59 7.59
CA TYR A 166 -28.08 -29.04 6.29
C TYR A 166 -29.04 -30.00 5.52
N MET A 167 -28.79 -31.31 5.55
CA MET A 167 -29.71 -32.30 4.94
C MET A 167 -31.07 -32.32 5.64
N GLU A 168 -31.09 -32.21 7.00
CA GLU A 168 -32.33 -32.10 7.77
C GLU A 168 -33.14 -30.88 7.36
N LEU A 169 -32.47 -29.72 7.24
CA LEU A 169 -33.12 -28.48 6.81
C LEU A 169 -33.70 -28.61 5.39
N LEU A 170 -32.95 -29.22 4.46
CA LEU A 170 -33.44 -29.45 3.10
C LEU A 170 -34.65 -30.39 3.08
N ASN A 171 -34.69 -31.42 3.95
CA ASN A 171 -35.83 -32.28 4.14
C ASN A 171 -37.03 -31.53 4.75
N GLU A 172 -36.77 -30.57 5.66
CA GLU A 172 -37.83 -29.79 6.30
C GLU A 172 -38.50 -28.83 5.33
N ILE A 173 -37.75 -28.14 4.48
CA ILE A 173 -38.32 -27.19 3.50
C ILE A 173 -38.99 -27.84 2.31
N LYS A 174 -38.79 -29.14 2.09
CA LYS A 174 -39.44 -29.89 1.00
C LYS A 174 -40.94 -29.99 1.24
N GLU A 175 -41.76 -29.55 0.28
CA GLU A 175 -43.23 -29.61 0.36
C GLU A 175 -43.73 -31.06 0.38
N ASP A 176 -43.19 -31.90 -0.53
CA ASP A 176 -43.52 -33.31 -0.57
C ASP A 176 -42.72 -34.13 0.45
N LYS A 177 -43.37 -34.46 1.56
CA LYS A 177 -42.79 -35.26 2.66
C LYS A 177 -42.70 -36.79 2.33
N THR A 178 -43.29 -37.21 1.24
CA THR A 178 -43.25 -38.64 0.86
C THR A 178 -41.97 -39.00 0.08
N HIS A 179 -41.31 -38.02 -0.54
CA HIS A 179 -40.07 -38.19 -1.28
C HIS A 179 -38.99 -37.17 -0.79
N LEU A 180 -38.45 -37.43 0.39
CA LEU A 180 -37.39 -36.62 0.96
C LEU A 180 -36.10 -36.80 0.18
N PRO A 181 -35.35 -35.71 -0.07
CA PRO A 181 -34.08 -35.76 -0.78
C PRO A 181 -33.01 -36.58 -0.05
N TYR A 182 -33.06 -36.64 1.28
CA TYR A 182 -32.08 -37.38 2.09
C TYR A 182 -32.78 -38.33 3.05
N SER A 183 -32.32 -39.62 3.08
CA SER A 183 -32.83 -40.60 4.02
C SER A 183 -32.27 -40.36 5.44
N GLN A 184 -33.01 -40.84 6.47
CA GLN A 184 -32.52 -40.76 7.82
C GLN A 184 -31.20 -41.52 8.03
N GLU A 185 -31.08 -42.70 7.37
CA GLU A 185 -29.85 -43.47 7.38
C GLU A 185 -28.64 -42.68 6.84
N GLN A 186 -28.81 -41.94 5.74
CA GLN A 186 -27.75 -41.09 5.18
C GLN A 186 -27.36 -39.98 6.14
N ILE A 187 -28.33 -39.29 6.75
CA ILE A 187 -28.10 -38.24 7.73
C ILE A 187 -27.33 -38.77 8.95
N ASP A 188 -27.76 -39.95 9.46
CA ASP A 188 -27.13 -40.58 10.63
C ASP A 188 -25.70 -41.05 10.33
N ARG A 189 -25.45 -41.62 9.14
CA ARG A 189 -24.12 -42.02 8.69
C ARG A 189 -23.17 -40.82 8.56
N THR A 190 -23.67 -39.73 8.00
CA THR A 190 -22.89 -38.46 7.90
C THR A 190 -22.59 -37.91 9.29
N ARG A 191 -23.59 -37.80 10.18
CA ARG A 191 -23.42 -37.30 11.56
C ARG A 191 -22.43 -38.13 12.37
N ASN A 192 -22.42 -39.46 12.18
CA ASN A 192 -21.52 -40.34 12.90
C ASN A 192 -20.16 -40.54 12.19
N GLY A 193 -19.92 -39.91 11.04
CA GLY A 193 -18.67 -40.03 10.27
C GLY A 193 -18.35 -41.48 9.84
N TYR A 194 -19.35 -42.24 9.43
CA TYR A 194 -19.25 -43.68 9.16
C TYR A 194 -18.25 -44.00 8.03
N ASP A 195 -18.32 -43.26 6.93
CA ASP A 195 -17.37 -43.31 5.81
C ASP A 195 -17.25 -41.90 5.24
N LYS A 196 -16.14 -41.23 5.54
CA LYS A 196 -15.93 -39.82 5.15
C LYS A 196 -15.80 -39.60 3.66
N ASP A 197 -15.54 -40.65 2.88
CA ASP A 197 -15.52 -40.56 1.43
C ASP A 197 -16.95 -40.53 0.86
N LEU A 198 -17.85 -41.37 1.41
CA LEU A 198 -19.24 -41.53 0.91
C LEU A 198 -20.24 -40.63 1.65
N TYR A 199 -19.94 -40.27 2.91
CA TYR A 199 -20.78 -39.44 3.78
C TYR A 199 -19.95 -38.27 4.34
N PRO A 200 -19.44 -37.37 3.47
CA PRO A 200 -18.59 -36.28 3.89
C PRO A 200 -19.34 -35.22 4.69
N ASP A 201 -18.61 -34.57 5.60
CA ASP A 201 -19.01 -33.35 6.30
C ASP A 201 -17.81 -32.41 6.24
N VAL A 202 -17.80 -31.52 5.25
CA VAL A 202 -16.67 -30.65 4.96
C VAL A 202 -16.99 -29.22 5.35
N ASN A 203 -16.24 -28.69 6.31
CA ASN A 203 -16.17 -27.24 6.47
C ASN A 203 -15.23 -26.67 5.40
N TRP A 204 -15.80 -26.10 4.35
CA TRP A 204 -15.04 -25.60 3.22
C TRP A 204 -14.13 -24.42 3.56
N LEU A 205 -14.50 -23.59 4.55
CA LEU A 205 -13.63 -22.52 5.00
C LEU A 205 -12.37 -23.08 5.69
N ASP A 206 -12.54 -24.01 6.62
CA ASP A 206 -11.40 -24.65 7.32
C ASP A 206 -10.53 -25.46 6.33
N ALA A 207 -11.14 -25.99 5.27
CA ALA A 207 -10.43 -26.73 4.23
C ALA A 207 -9.52 -25.83 3.35
N ILE A 208 -9.82 -24.55 3.24
CA ILE A 208 -9.09 -23.60 2.38
C ILE A 208 -8.31 -22.53 3.15
N THR A 209 -8.52 -22.36 4.47
CA THR A 209 -7.88 -21.32 5.28
C THR A 209 -7.24 -21.87 6.53
N LYS A 210 -6.13 -21.26 6.92
CA LYS A 210 -5.43 -21.45 8.21
C LYS A 210 -5.97 -20.46 9.24
N ASP A 211 -5.91 -20.82 10.50
CA ASP A 211 -6.32 -19.95 11.60
C ASP A 211 -5.39 -18.74 11.76
N TYR A 212 -4.09 -18.89 11.41
CA TYR A 212 -3.07 -17.88 11.66
C TYR A 212 -2.20 -17.65 10.42
N ALA A 213 -1.82 -16.39 10.25
CA ALA A 213 -0.79 -15.94 9.33
C ALA A 213 0.37 -15.30 10.11
N TYR A 214 1.56 -15.29 9.51
CA TYR A 214 2.77 -14.79 10.15
C TYR A 214 3.43 -13.74 9.28
N SER A 215 3.88 -12.65 9.89
CA SER A 215 4.71 -11.66 9.22
C SER A 215 5.95 -11.32 10.04
N THR A 216 7.02 -10.99 9.34
CA THR A 216 8.30 -10.59 9.93
C THR A 216 8.74 -9.29 9.29
N ARG A 217 9.13 -8.33 10.11
CA ARG A 217 9.75 -7.07 9.67
C ARG A 217 11.12 -6.95 10.35
N ALA A 218 12.13 -6.55 9.59
CA ALA A 218 13.44 -6.22 10.12
C ALA A 218 13.96 -4.95 9.43
N ASN A 219 14.42 -3.99 10.24
CA ASN A 219 14.90 -2.69 9.76
C ASN A 219 16.30 -2.43 10.33
N LEU A 220 17.20 -1.95 9.48
CA LEU A 220 18.52 -1.46 9.86
C LEU A 220 18.65 -0.01 9.37
N THR A 221 18.91 0.90 10.31
CA THR A 221 19.19 2.29 9.99
C THR A 221 20.59 2.63 10.44
N VAL A 222 21.40 3.17 9.53
CA VAL A 222 22.75 3.67 9.83
C VAL A 222 22.78 5.13 9.42
N SER A 223 23.08 6.04 10.34
CA SER A 223 23.15 7.47 10.06
C SER A 223 24.29 8.14 10.82
N GLY A 224 24.84 9.19 10.22
CA GLY A 224 25.94 9.96 10.82
C GLY A 224 26.41 11.06 9.90
N GLY A 225 27.48 11.72 10.27
CA GLY A 225 28.06 12.72 9.39
C GLY A 225 29.06 13.65 10.04
N SER A 226 29.73 14.40 9.19
CA SER A 226 30.63 15.50 9.50
C SER A 226 30.07 16.81 8.93
N ASP A 227 30.80 17.90 9.09
CA ASP A 227 30.46 19.20 8.47
C ASP A 227 30.43 19.14 6.93
N PHE A 228 31.17 18.18 6.35
CA PHE A 228 31.29 18.04 4.89
C PHE A 228 30.27 17.03 4.31
N LEU A 229 29.99 15.93 5.01
CA LEU A 229 29.18 14.82 4.54
C LEU A 229 28.25 14.34 5.64
N ARG A 230 26.94 14.29 5.37
CA ARG A 230 25.91 13.64 6.23
C ARG A 230 25.23 12.56 5.43
N TYR A 231 24.95 11.43 6.06
CA TYR A 231 24.34 10.29 5.40
C TYR A 231 23.33 9.58 6.30
N SER A 232 22.32 9.00 5.66
CA SER A 232 21.37 8.08 6.27
C SER A 232 21.12 6.92 5.30
N LEU A 233 21.33 5.71 5.80
CA LEU A 233 21.07 4.45 5.09
C LEU A 233 20.00 3.69 5.84
N VAL A 234 18.93 3.29 5.16
CA VAL A 234 17.84 2.48 5.72
C VAL A 234 17.65 1.26 4.84
N GLY A 235 17.81 0.09 5.42
CA GLY A 235 17.50 -1.19 4.81
C GLY A 235 16.36 -1.86 5.56
N SER A 236 15.35 -2.37 4.84
CA SER A 236 14.22 -3.06 5.45
C SER A 236 13.93 -4.36 4.72
N TYR A 237 13.51 -5.34 5.50
CA TYR A 237 12.93 -6.61 5.06
C TYR A 237 11.52 -6.73 5.59
N PHE A 238 10.60 -7.14 4.73
CA PHE A 238 9.24 -7.53 5.12
C PHE A 238 8.89 -8.86 4.46
N GLY A 239 8.50 -9.84 5.27
CA GLY A 239 8.02 -11.15 4.83
C GLY A 239 6.66 -11.45 5.45
N GLU A 240 5.70 -11.87 4.64
CA GLU A 240 4.36 -12.19 5.09
C GLU A 240 3.86 -13.47 4.41
N LYS A 241 3.20 -14.34 5.19
CA LYS A 241 2.48 -15.51 4.69
C LYS A 241 0.97 -15.25 4.83
N GLY A 242 0.20 -15.66 3.82
CA GLY A 242 -1.26 -15.59 3.87
C GLY A 242 -1.89 -16.77 4.61
N ILE A 243 -3.19 -16.66 4.84
CA ILE A 243 -4.00 -17.68 5.53
C ILE A 243 -4.44 -18.84 4.62
N MET A 244 -4.18 -18.77 3.30
CA MET A 244 -4.61 -19.83 2.39
C MET A 244 -3.89 -21.15 2.66
N GLU A 245 -4.63 -22.27 2.67
CA GLU A 245 -4.10 -23.62 2.86
C GLU A 245 -3.21 -24.06 1.71
N THR A 246 -2.36 -25.03 1.98
CA THR A 246 -1.43 -25.63 1.00
C THR A 246 -1.42 -27.15 1.11
N ASP A 247 -1.24 -27.81 -0.01
CA ASP A 247 -1.00 -29.26 0.00
C ASP A 247 0.52 -29.53 0.06
N HIS A 248 0.98 -30.06 1.19
CA HIS A 248 2.38 -30.36 1.42
C HIS A 248 2.90 -31.60 0.70
N GLU A 249 2.01 -32.39 0.07
CA GLU A 249 2.39 -33.57 -0.71
C GLU A 249 2.85 -33.19 -2.12
N LEU A 250 2.55 -31.95 -2.54
CA LEU A 250 2.92 -31.46 -3.87
C LEU A 250 4.38 -31.00 -3.92
N PRO A 251 5.07 -31.16 -5.08
CA PRO A 251 6.42 -30.66 -5.27
C PRO A 251 6.50 -29.14 -5.43
N TYR A 252 5.40 -28.44 -5.29
CA TYR A 252 5.32 -26.97 -5.38
C TYR A 252 4.38 -26.42 -4.31
N ASP A 253 4.63 -25.18 -3.90
CA ASP A 253 3.85 -24.48 -2.88
C ASP A 253 2.90 -23.48 -3.55
N THR A 254 1.60 -23.56 -3.24
CA THR A 254 0.55 -22.65 -3.70
C THR A 254 0.23 -21.56 -2.67
N GLY A 255 0.85 -21.62 -1.49
CA GLY A 255 0.62 -20.69 -0.39
C GLY A 255 0.99 -19.26 -0.77
N THR A 256 0.17 -18.33 -0.31
CA THR A 256 0.44 -16.89 -0.48
C THR A 256 1.62 -16.48 0.39
N LYS A 257 2.66 -15.92 -0.27
CA LYS A 257 3.86 -15.41 0.38
C LYS A 257 4.32 -14.13 -0.30
N LEU A 258 4.37 -13.05 0.46
CA LEU A 258 4.98 -11.79 0.07
C LEU A 258 6.38 -11.68 0.70
N THR A 259 7.35 -11.25 -0.08
CA THR A 259 8.68 -10.87 0.39
C THR A 259 9.07 -9.55 -0.23
N ARG A 260 9.52 -8.60 0.58
CA ARG A 260 9.91 -7.27 0.12
C ARG A 260 11.19 -6.81 0.81
N TYR A 261 12.09 -6.22 0.03
CA TYR A 261 13.31 -5.57 0.48
C TYR A 261 13.25 -4.11 0.06
N ASN A 262 13.38 -3.19 1.01
CA ASN A 262 13.54 -1.76 0.72
C ASN A 262 14.97 -1.34 1.03
N LEU A 263 15.48 -0.41 0.24
CA LEU A 263 16.75 0.27 0.50
C LEU A 263 16.58 1.76 0.20
N ARG A 264 17.07 2.60 1.11
CA ARG A 264 17.16 4.05 0.91
C ARG A 264 18.49 4.58 1.42
N ALA A 265 19.14 5.39 0.58
CA ALA A 265 20.35 6.11 0.90
C ALA A 265 20.13 7.60 0.65
N ASN A 266 20.28 8.42 1.67
CA ASN A 266 20.22 9.88 1.59
C ASN A 266 21.58 10.44 2.00
N VAL A 267 22.16 11.23 1.11
CA VAL A 267 23.50 11.82 1.28
C VAL A 267 23.40 13.33 1.04
N ASP A 268 23.85 14.10 1.99
CA ASP A 268 23.99 15.56 1.93
C ASP A 268 25.49 15.89 1.95
N LEU A 269 25.98 16.59 0.91
CA LEU A 269 27.38 16.95 0.72
C LEU A 269 27.53 18.48 0.63
N ASP A 270 28.21 19.08 1.59
CA ASP A 270 28.57 20.49 1.54
C ASP A 270 29.79 20.70 0.65
N VAL A 271 29.55 20.85 -0.68
CA VAL A 271 30.61 21.02 -1.68
C VAL A 271 31.43 22.29 -1.43
N THR A 272 30.76 23.36 -0.99
CA THR A 272 31.35 24.60 -0.52
C THR A 272 30.59 25.10 0.70
N LYS A 273 31.09 26.18 1.36
CA LYS A 273 30.36 26.85 2.47
C LYS A 273 28.97 27.40 2.07
N THR A 274 28.66 27.44 0.79
CA THR A 274 27.41 28.00 0.26
C THR A 274 26.66 27.07 -0.68
N THR A 275 27.25 25.92 -1.02
CA THR A 275 26.70 24.96 -1.99
C THR A 275 26.49 23.60 -1.33
N LEU A 276 25.25 23.16 -1.25
CA LEU A 276 24.86 21.84 -0.76
C LEU A 276 24.36 20.98 -1.94
N LEU A 277 24.95 19.80 -2.11
CA LEU A 277 24.46 18.76 -3.01
C LEU A 277 23.71 17.69 -2.18
N ARG A 278 22.50 17.33 -2.62
CA ARG A 278 21.70 16.27 -2.05
C ARG A 278 21.51 15.15 -3.05
N VAL A 279 21.74 13.93 -2.61
CA VAL A 279 21.54 12.72 -3.40
C VAL A 279 20.68 11.75 -2.59
N ASN A 280 19.48 11.47 -3.07
CA ASN A 280 18.61 10.47 -2.47
C ASN A 280 18.40 9.36 -3.51
N VAL A 281 18.70 8.13 -3.14
CA VAL A 281 18.43 6.94 -3.94
C VAL A 281 17.70 5.95 -3.05
N GLY A 282 16.60 5.41 -3.54
CA GLY A 282 15.85 4.41 -2.81
C GLY A 282 15.07 3.52 -3.76
N GLY A 283 14.39 2.53 -3.21
CA GLY A 283 13.54 1.64 -3.95
C GLY A 283 13.27 0.34 -3.24
N TYR A 284 12.65 -0.58 -3.95
CA TYR A 284 12.35 -1.90 -3.40
C TYR A 284 12.43 -3.00 -4.47
N LEU A 285 12.60 -4.21 -3.96
CA LEU A 285 12.36 -5.47 -4.68
C LEU A 285 11.27 -6.22 -3.94
N GLN A 286 10.23 -6.67 -4.66
CA GLN A 286 9.11 -7.41 -4.08
C GLN A 286 8.84 -8.66 -4.90
N THR A 287 8.57 -9.77 -4.21
CA THR A 287 8.07 -11.00 -4.81
C THR A 287 6.80 -11.41 -4.07
N LEU A 288 5.72 -11.55 -4.81
CA LEU A 288 4.46 -12.10 -4.33
C LEU A 288 4.21 -13.44 -5.04
N ARG A 289 4.19 -14.51 -4.27
CA ARG A 289 3.78 -15.83 -4.72
C ARG A 289 2.39 -16.13 -4.17
N LYS A 290 1.52 -16.70 -4.98
CA LYS A 290 0.19 -17.15 -4.57
C LYS A 290 -0.32 -18.26 -5.48
N GLN A 291 -1.44 -18.86 -5.12
CA GLN A 291 -2.17 -19.80 -5.98
C GLN A 291 -2.46 -19.18 -7.36
N SER A 292 -2.56 -20.03 -8.40
CA SER A 292 -2.85 -19.58 -9.77
C SER A 292 -4.30 -19.14 -9.97
N ALA A 293 -5.24 -19.71 -9.20
CA ALA A 293 -6.65 -19.35 -9.25
C ALA A 293 -6.93 -18.04 -8.46
N SER A 294 -8.03 -17.37 -8.81
CA SER A 294 -8.46 -16.17 -8.09
C SER A 294 -8.93 -16.53 -6.67
N THR A 295 -8.52 -15.71 -5.69
CA THR A 295 -8.97 -15.83 -4.30
C THR A 295 -10.49 -15.69 -4.20
N ASP A 296 -11.08 -14.73 -4.92
CA ASP A 296 -12.54 -14.53 -4.94
C ASP A 296 -13.31 -15.73 -5.48
N GLU A 297 -12.77 -16.38 -6.52
CA GLU A 297 -13.39 -17.58 -7.06
C GLU A 297 -13.31 -18.77 -6.09
N ILE A 298 -12.19 -18.93 -5.38
CA ILE A 298 -12.00 -19.99 -4.38
C ILE A 298 -13.02 -19.84 -3.25
N PHE A 299 -13.15 -18.62 -2.70
CA PHE A 299 -14.15 -18.33 -1.65
C PHE A 299 -15.58 -18.47 -2.18
N SER A 300 -15.88 -18.00 -3.38
CA SER A 300 -17.20 -18.17 -4.01
C SER A 300 -17.58 -19.65 -4.12
N ASP A 301 -16.65 -20.49 -4.56
CA ASP A 301 -16.88 -21.93 -4.65
C ASP A 301 -17.05 -22.54 -3.24
N ALA A 302 -16.25 -22.13 -2.25
CA ALA A 302 -16.37 -22.60 -0.86
C ALA A 302 -17.72 -22.23 -0.24
N PHE A 303 -18.26 -21.05 -0.51
CA PHE A 303 -19.57 -20.60 0.00
C PHE A 303 -20.76 -21.27 -0.69
N THR A 304 -20.58 -21.77 -1.91
CA THR A 304 -21.67 -22.36 -2.71
C THR A 304 -21.65 -23.87 -2.76
N THR A 305 -20.59 -24.52 -2.27
CA THR A 305 -20.48 -25.97 -2.23
C THR A 305 -21.05 -26.50 -0.91
N ALA A 306 -22.08 -27.33 -0.98
CA ALA A 306 -22.67 -27.90 0.22
C ALA A 306 -21.71 -28.88 0.92
N PRO A 307 -21.71 -28.97 2.26
CA PRO A 307 -20.74 -29.73 3.05
C PRO A 307 -20.77 -31.25 2.82
N PHE A 308 -21.88 -31.77 2.34
CA PHE A 308 -22.13 -33.21 2.13
C PHE A 308 -21.89 -33.71 0.70
N VAL A 309 -21.50 -32.83 -0.23
CA VAL A 309 -21.45 -33.19 -1.67
C VAL A 309 -20.28 -34.11 -1.99
N HIS A 310 -19.10 -33.84 -1.51
CA HIS A 310 -17.89 -34.64 -1.65
C HIS A 310 -16.80 -34.17 -0.65
N PRO A 311 -15.81 -35.02 -0.31
CA PRO A 311 -14.66 -34.58 0.46
C PRO A 311 -13.74 -33.67 -0.38
N THR A 312 -12.74 -33.08 0.24
CA THR A 312 -11.66 -32.32 -0.43
C THR A 312 -10.89 -33.20 -1.41
N ARG A 313 -10.52 -34.39 -0.94
CA ARG A 313 -9.83 -35.47 -1.65
C ARG A 313 -10.29 -36.79 -1.03
N TYR A 314 -10.45 -37.83 -1.85
CA TYR A 314 -10.75 -39.18 -1.39
C TYR A 314 -9.55 -39.83 -0.71
N SER A 315 -9.83 -40.90 0.06
CA SER A 315 -8.79 -41.67 0.74
C SER A 315 -7.83 -42.37 -0.22
N ASP A 316 -8.21 -42.62 -1.47
CA ASP A 316 -7.37 -43.13 -2.54
C ASP A 316 -6.54 -42.08 -3.28
N GLY A 317 -6.64 -40.81 -2.83
CA GLY A 317 -5.91 -39.66 -3.41
C GLY A 317 -6.61 -38.98 -4.61
N THR A 318 -7.74 -39.54 -5.10
CA THR A 318 -8.49 -38.95 -6.21
C THR A 318 -9.29 -37.73 -5.78
N ILE A 319 -9.55 -36.81 -6.71
CA ILE A 319 -10.19 -35.52 -6.45
C ILE A 319 -11.62 -35.55 -7.00
N PRO A 320 -12.64 -35.57 -6.13
CA PRO A 320 -14.02 -35.52 -6.56
C PRO A 320 -14.48 -34.11 -6.98
N VAL A 321 -15.42 -34.10 -7.93
CA VAL A 321 -16.14 -32.87 -8.28
C VAL A 321 -17.52 -33.22 -8.82
N VAL A 322 -18.50 -32.36 -8.62
CA VAL A 322 -19.83 -32.46 -9.26
C VAL A 322 -19.77 -31.72 -10.59
N THR A 323 -20.44 -32.28 -11.60
CA THR A 323 -20.58 -31.66 -12.93
C THR A 323 -21.03 -30.19 -12.81
N ASN A 324 -20.33 -29.30 -13.50
CA ASN A 324 -20.54 -27.85 -13.46
C ASN A 324 -20.28 -27.16 -12.09
N ARG A 325 -19.58 -27.83 -11.20
CA ARG A 325 -19.10 -27.29 -9.92
C ARG A 325 -17.59 -27.38 -9.87
N GLN A 326 -16.99 -26.73 -8.88
CA GLN A 326 -15.57 -26.81 -8.62
C GLN A 326 -15.35 -27.40 -7.22
N ASN A 327 -14.20 -28.03 -7.03
CA ASN A 327 -13.72 -28.40 -5.71
C ASN A 327 -12.86 -27.25 -5.20
N PRO A 328 -13.28 -26.48 -4.16
CA PRO A 328 -12.57 -25.28 -3.71
C PRO A 328 -11.14 -25.57 -3.25
N TRP A 329 -10.96 -26.68 -2.53
CA TRP A 329 -9.64 -27.11 -2.05
C TRP A 329 -8.71 -27.48 -3.23
N ALA A 330 -9.20 -28.23 -4.21
CA ALA A 330 -8.40 -28.58 -5.37
C ALA A 330 -8.09 -27.35 -6.25
N LYS A 331 -9.01 -26.40 -6.37
CA LYS A 331 -8.80 -25.14 -7.07
C LYS A 331 -7.69 -24.32 -6.41
N LEU A 332 -7.63 -24.32 -5.08
CA LEU A 332 -6.59 -23.65 -4.31
C LEU A 332 -5.24 -24.35 -4.43
N THR A 333 -5.19 -25.65 -4.21
CA THR A 333 -3.94 -26.39 -3.98
C THR A 333 -3.38 -27.07 -5.23
N GLN A 334 -4.24 -27.57 -6.16
CA GLN A 334 -3.82 -28.46 -7.23
C GLN A 334 -3.57 -27.78 -8.58
N ARG A 335 -3.99 -26.51 -8.72
CA ARG A 335 -3.95 -25.81 -10.02
C ARG A 335 -2.65 -25.04 -10.27
N GLY A 336 -1.67 -25.13 -9.36
CA GLY A 336 -0.38 -24.44 -9.49
C GLY A 336 -0.34 -23.06 -8.85
N TYR A 337 0.62 -22.24 -9.27
CA TYR A 337 0.94 -20.98 -8.61
C TYR A 337 1.29 -19.86 -9.58
N SER A 338 1.19 -18.62 -9.10
CA SER A 338 1.61 -17.40 -9.78
C SER A 338 2.71 -16.72 -8.96
N VAL A 339 3.69 -16.14 -9.63
CA VAL A 339 4.75 -15.32 -9.03
C VAL A 339 4.74 -13.96 -9.70
N ASN A 340 4.45 -12.92 -8.94
CA ASN A 340 4.60 -11.53 -9.35
C ASN A 340 5.87 -10.97 -8.74
N THR A 341 6.76 -10.45 -9.57
CA THR A 341 7.98 -9.74 -9.16
C THR A 341 7.84 -8.28 -9.53
N ALA A 342 8.00 -7.38 -8.56
CA ALA A 342 7.97 -5.95 -8.78
C ALA A 342 9.23 -5.29 -8.24
N SER A 343 9.72 -4.27 -8.93
CA SER A 343 10.86 -3.47 -8.51
C SER A 343 10.63 -1.98 -8.77
N GLN A 344 11.17 -1.16 -7.90
CA GLN A 344 11.16 0.29 -8.08
C GLN A 344 12.52 0.88 -7.74
N ILE A 345 12.96 1.83 -8.55
CA ILE A 345 14.07 2.73 -8.25
C ILE A 345 13.50 4.15 -8.18
N GLN A 346 13.89 4.87 -7.15
CA GLN A 346 13.56 6.28 -6.91
C GLN A 346 14.86 7.04 -6.76
N SER A 347 15.01 8.14 -7.46
CA SER A 347 16.19 8.98 -7.33
C SER A 347 15.79 10.46 -7.20
N LEU A 348 16.61 11.22 -6.47
CA LEU A 348 16.50 12.66 -6.39
C LEU A 348 17.90 13.23 -6.26
N PHE A 349 18.22 14.19 -7.12
CA PHE A 349 19.43 14.97 -7.09
C PHE A 349 19.03 16.44 -6.92
N ALA A 350 19.56 17.12 -5.91
CA ALA A 350 19.31 18.53 -5.71
C ALA A 350 20.59 19.28 -5.40
N ILE A 351 20.74 20.45 -5.99
CA ILE A 351 21.80 21.40 -5.67
C ILE A 351 21.15 22.66 -5.09
N GLU A 352 21.56 23.04 -3.89
CA GLU A 352 21.11 24.25 -3.19
C GLU A 352 22.28 25.22 -3.06
N GLN A 353 22.10 26.44 -3.54
CA GLN A 353 23.07 27.51 -3.48
C GLN A 353 22.56 28.63 -2.57
N ASN A 354 23.30 28.93 -1.50
CA ASN A 354 23.05 30.10 -0.68
C ASN A 354 23.61 31.36 -1.41
N LEU A 355 22.70 32.27 -1.73
CA LEU A 355 23.00 33.51 -2.48
C LEU A 355 23.20 34.72 -1.57
N LYS A 356 23.76 34.51 -0.37
CA LYS A 356 24.03 35.58 0.59
C LYS A 356 24.88 36.71 0.03
N MET A 357 25.63 36.48 -1.06
CA MET A 357 26.40 37.50 -1.78
C MET A 357 25.48 38.52 -2.45
N ILE A 358 24.26 38.16 -2.82
CA ILE A 358 23.26 39.06 -3.40
C ILE A 358 22.48 39.73 -2.25
N THR A 359 21.86 38.89 -1.41
CA THR A 359 21.16 39.34 -0.19
C THR A 359 21.11 38.20 0.83
N PRO A 360 21.32 38.53 2.15
CA PRO A 360 21.13 37.51 3.19
C PRO A 360 19.74 36.93 3.18
N GLY A 361 19.65 35.60 3.31
CA GLY A 361 18.39 34.84 3.32
C GLY A 361 17.91 34.34 1.97
N LEU A 362 18.54 34.73 0.84
CA LEU A 362 18.22 34.27 -0.48
C LEU A 362 18.93 32.93 -0.78
N LYS A 363 18.17 31.97 -1.27
CA LYS A 363 18.67 30.66 -1.75
C LYS A 363 18.06 30.31 -3.09
N ALA A 364 18.82 29.59 -3.92
CA ALA A 364 18.34 28.94 -5.14
C ALA A 364 18.52 27.42 -5.01
N LYS A 365 17.58 26.65 -5.49
CA LYS A 365 17.65 25.18 -5.51
C LYS A 365 17.19 24.66 -6.86
N LEU A 366 17.92 23.71 -7.41
CA LEU A 366 17.53 22.91 -8.57
C LEU A 366 17.38 21.47 -8.12
N THR A 367 16.28 20.83 -8.51
CA THR A 367 15.98 19.43 -8.20
C THR A 367 15.69 18.68 -9.49
N PHE A 368 16.28 17.51 -9.62
CA PHE A 368 15.99 16.53 -10.67
C PHE A 368 15.66 15.19 -10.01
N SER A 369 14.63 14.49 -10.51
CA SER A 369 14.27 13.16 -10.05
C SER A 369 13.92 12.28 -11.25
N PHE A 370 14.34 11.02 -11.14
CA PHE A 370 13.97 9.96 -12.06
C PHE A 370 13.54 8.74 -11.25
N ASP A 371 12.30 8.30 -11.46
CA ASP A 371 11.76 7.11 -10.84
C ASP A 371 11.34 6.12 -11.92
N ARG A 372 11.56 4.83 -11.67
CA ARG A 372 11.12 3.75 -12.54
C ARG A 372 10.56 2.60 -11.71
N TRP A 373 9.41 2.09 -12.13
CA TRP A 373 8.77 0.90 -11.60
C TRP A 373 8.57 -0.13 -12.70
N ASN A 374 8.79 -1.41 -12.37
CA ASN A 374 8.54 -2.54 -13.26
C ASN A 374 7.89 -3.66 -12.47
N SER A 375 7.02 -4.43 -13.15
CA SER A 375 6.40 -5.63 -12.62
C SER A 375 6.28 -6.68 -13.72
N SER A 376 6.52 -7.92 -13.35
CA SER A 376 6.37 -9.09 -14.22
C SER A 376 5.65 -10.20 -13.47
N THR A 377 4.73 -10.88 -14.15
CA THR A 377 3.97 -11.99 -13.60
C THR A 377 4.21 -13.24 -14.40
N MET A 378 4.58 -14.32 -13.72
CA MET A 378 4.71 -15.66 -14.27
C MET A 378 3.69 -16.57 -13.60
N THR A 379 2.90 -17.32 -14.36
CA THR A 379 1.98 -18.31 -13.85
C THR A 379 2.39 -19.70 -14.32
N ARG A 380 2.43 -20.66 -13.40
CA ARG A 380 2.55 -22.08 -13.67
C ARG A 380 1.28 -22.76 -13.21
N SER A 381 0.53 -23.30 -14.15
CA SER A 381 -0.78 -23.88 -13.85
C SER A 381 -1.03 -25.18 -14.60
N LYS A 382 -1.89 -26.02 -14.02
CA LYS A 382 -2.42 -27.22 -14.63
C LYS A 382 -3.86 -27.46 -14.17
N ASN A 383 -4.61 -28.24 -14.91
CA ASN A 383 -5.87 -28.82 -14.43
C ASN A 383 -5.56 -30.17 -13.78
N PRO A 384 -6.02 -30.42 -12.55
CA PRO A 384 -5.96 -31.78 -12.00
C PRO A 384 -6.96 -32.70 -12.68
N THR A 385 -6.72 -34.02 -12.62
CA THR A 385 -7.73 -35.02 -13.01
C THR A 385 -8.86 -35.00 -11.99
N TYR A 386 -10.07 -34.81 -12.46
CA TYR A 386 -11.28 -34.85 -11.64
C TYR A 386 -12.08 -36.09 -11.84
N TYR A 387 -12.69 -36.58 -10.77
CA TYR A 387 -13.54 -37.74 -10.73
C TYR A 387 -14.97 -37.38 -10.36
N ASN A 388 -15.93 -38.11 -10.86
CA ASN A 388 -17.31 -38.04 -10.40
C ASN A 388 -17.40 -38.46 -8.93
N VAL A 389 -18.42 -37.97 -8.23
CA VAL A 389 -18.68 -38.36 -6.84
C VAL A 389 -18.87 -39.89 -6.77
N ALA A 390 -18.18 -40.53 -5.83
CA ALA A 390 -18.23 -41.96 -5.63
C ALA A 390 -19.65 -42.41 -5.23
N THR A 391 -20.10 -43.49 -5.81
CA THR A 391 -21.46 -44.05 -5.59
C THR A 391 -21.48 -45.15 -4.52
N GLY A 392 -20.33 -45.66 -4.10
CA GLY A 392 -20.20 -46.73 -3.12
C GLY A 392 -18.78 -47.29 -3.10
N ARG A 393 -18.65 -48.46 -2.45
CA ARG A 393 -17.44 -49.28 -2.49
C ARG A 393 -17.72 -50.62 -3.08
N ASP A 394 -16.72 -51.19 -3.78
CA ASP A 394 -16.81 -52.58 -4.29
C ASP A 394 -16.59 -53.59 -3.16
N VAL A 395 -16.59 -54.89 -3.52
CA VAL A 395 -16.42 -56.01 -2.59
C VAL A 395 -15.00 -56.02 -1.94
N GLU A 396 -14.05 -55.36 -2.56
CA GLU A 396 -12.67 -55.23 -2.10
C GLU A 396 -12.47 -53.94 -1.28
N GLY A 397 -13.49 -53.07 -1.18
CA GLY A 397 -13.48 -51.81 -0.43
C GLY A 397 -12.99 -50.60 -1.23
N HIS A 398 -12.70 -50.73 -2.53
CA HIS A 398 -12.30 -49.60 -3.37
C HIS A 398 -13.51 -48.71 -3.71
N LEU A 399 -13.26 -47.42 -3.86
CA LEU A 399 -14.29 -46.46 -4.25
C LEU A 399 -14.75 -46.69 -5.70
N ILE A 400 -16.06 -46.68 -5.91
CA ILE A 400 -16.67 -46.77 -7.24
C ILE A 400 -16.90 -45.35 -7.76
N HIS A 401 -15.97 -44.86 -8.58
CA HIS A 401 -16.06 -43.61 -9.29
C HIS A 401 -15.45 -43.67 -10.67
N THR A 402 -15.72 -42.69 -11.51
CA THR A 402 -15.19 -42.58 -12.87
C THR A 402 -14.53 -41.24 -13.10
N ILE A 403 -13.57 -41.20 -14.03
CA ILE A 403 -12.95 -39.95 -14.43
C ILE A 403 -13.99 -39.06 -15.12
N LEU A 404 -14.17 -37.84 -14.57
CA LEU A 404 -15.02 -36.81 -15.18
C LEU A 404 -14.23 -36.01 -16.22
N SER A 405 -12.99 -35.64 -15.88
CA SER A 405 -12.08 -34.95 -16.79
C SER A 405 -10.63 -35.32 -16.52
N TYR A 406 -9.88 -35.57 -17.58
CA TYR A 406 -8.44 -35.77 -17.48
C TYR A 406 -7.73 -34.44 -17.22
N GLY A 407 -6.76 -34.46 -16.33
CA GLY A 407 -5.89 -33.34 -16.02
C GLY A 407 -4.63 -33.31 -16.87
N ASP A 408 -3.86 -32.28 -16.68
CA ASP A 408 -2.55 -32.12 -17.31
C ASP A 408 -1.48 -32.84 -16.48
N GLU A 409 -0.54 -33.52 -17.15
CA GLU A 409 0.56 -34.24 -16.48
C GLU A 409 1.55 -33.28 -15.80
N SER A 410 1.80 -32.12 -16.37
CA SER A 410 2.77 -31.14 -15.90
C SER A 410 2.21 -29.72 -15.82
N LEU A 411 2.89 -28.87 -15.04
CA LEU A 411 2.55 -27.45 -14.99
C LEU A 411 2.91 -26.76 -16.30
N GLY A 412 1.91 -26.19 -16.96
CA GLY A 412 2.08 -25.29 -18.07
C GLY A 412 2.72 -23.97 -17.62
N HIS A 413 3.19 -23.17 -18.57
CA HIS A 413 3.78 -21.85 -18.33
C HIS A 413 2.99 -20.79 -19.08
N SER A 414 2.66 -19.70 -18.39
CA SER A 414 2.03 -18.53 -18.97
C SER A 414 2.68 -17.26 -18.42
N ASN A 415 3.00 -16.33 -19.31
CA ASN A 415 3.41 -14.98 -18.95
C ASN A 415 2.17 -14.10 -18.73
N GLY A 416 1.98 -13.60 -17.52
CA GLY A 416 0.86 -12.73 -17.15
C GLY A 416 1.03 -11.26 -17.57
N GLY A 417 2.09 -10.94 -18.32
CA GLY A 417 2.42 -9.60 -18.80
C GLY A 417 3.54 -8.93 -18.01
N GLU A 418 4.15 -7.98 -18.68
CA GLU A 418 5.17 -7.09 -18.11
C GLU A 418 4.62 -5.68 -18.14
N TYR A 419 4.72 -4.97 -17.00
CA TYR A 419 4.26 -3.62 -16.83
C TYR A 419 5.38 -2.75 -16.31
N GLY A 420 5.42 -1.50 -16.71
CA GLY A 420 6.39 -0.55 -16.20
C GLY A 420 5.93 0.88 -16.38
N ASN A 421 6.41 1.74 -15.50
CA ASN A 421 6.22 3.17 -15.64
C ASN A 421 7.52 3.91 -15.30
N SER A 422 7.62 5.12 -15.78
CA SER A 422 8.70 6.02 -15.42
C SER A 422 8.21 7.42 -15.16
N ARG A 423 8.87 8.12 -14.24
CA ARG A 423 8.59 9.52 -13.94
C ARG A 423 9.89 10.31 -13.95
N VAL A 424 9.87 11.42 -14.68
CA VAL A 424 10.94 12.42 -14.68
C VAL A 424 10.37 13.70 -14.11
N TYR A 425 11.07 14.30 -13.15
CA TYR A 425 10.69 15.55 -12.52
C TYR A 425 11.86 16.52 -12.50
N PHE A 426 11.57 17.78 -12.78
CA PHE A 426 12.49 18.90 -12.67
C PHE A 426 11.82 20.04 -11.91
N GLU A 427 12.59 20.69 -11.03
CA GLU A 427 12.16 21.85 -10.24
C GLU A 427 13.29 22.85 -10.08
N GLY A 428 12.97 24.12 -10.28
CA GLY A 428 13.80 25.25 -9.88
C GLY A 428 13.08 26.12 -8.87
N THR A 429 13.75 26.43 -7.75
CA THR A 429 13.16 27.14 -6.63
C THR A 429 14.05 28.31 -6.22
N PHE A 430 13.45 29.48 -5.93
CA PHE A 430 14.04 30.57 -5.20
C PHE A 430 13.30 30.75 -3.88
N SER A 431 14.03 30.80 -2.78
CA SER A 431 13.47 31.06 -1.44
C SER A 431 14.21 32.23 -0.78
N TYR A 432 13.45 33.04 -0.08
CA TYR A 432 13.99 34.20 0.67
C TYR A 432 13.35 34.20 2.04
N THR A 433 14.16 34.16 3.09
CA THR A 433 13.72 34.23 4.49
C THR A 433 14.57 35.21 5.23
N ARG A 434 13.96 36.26 5.82
CA ARG A 434 14.69 37.26 6.55
C ARG A 434 13.82 37.98 7.60
N THR A 435 14.44 38.25 8.76
CA THR A 435 13.87 39.03 9.84
C THR A 435 14.41 40.45 9.82
N PHE A 436 13.55 41.45 9.89
CA PHE A 436 13.85 42.88 9.98
C PHE A 436 13.23 43.46 11.27
N GLY A 437 13.92 43.38 12.39
CA GLY A 437 13.38 43.77 13.68
C GLY A 437 12.17 42.87 14.06
N LYS A 438 10.95 43.46 14.07
CA LYS A 438 9.70 42.74 14.34
C LYS A 438 9.01 42.17 13.09
N HIS A 439 9.61 42.30 11.92
CA HIS A 439 9.04 41.92 10.64
C HIS A 439 9.76 40.67 10.10
N ASP A 440 9.06 39.55 10.00
CA ASP A 440 9.55 38.33 9.35
C ASP A 440 8.92 38.21 7.96
N VAL A 441 9.78 38.03 6.96
CA VAL A 441 9.38 37.83 5.56
C VAL A 441 9.88 36.48 5.08
N ASP A 442 8.99 35.66 4.57
CA ASP A 442 9.29 34.40 3.87
C ASP A 442 8.65 34.43 2.49
N ALA A 443 9.44 34.25 1.46
CA ALA A 443 8.98 34.20 0.09
C ALA A 443 9.53 32.98 -0.62
N LEU A 444 8.70 32.34 -1.42
CA LEU A 444 9.03 31.19 -2.25
C LEU A 444 8.49 31.40 -3.65
N PHE A 445 9.32 31.13 -4.64
CA PHE A 445 8.93 31.06 -6.04
C PHE A 445 9.51 29.78 -6.64
N LEU A 446 8.71 29.01 -7.36
CA LEU A 446 9.16 27.78 -8.00
C LEU A 446 8.56 27.62 -9.40
N TYR A 447 9.32 26.94 -10.24
CA TYR A 447 8.88 26.33 -11.49
C TYR A 447 9.10 24.82 -11.39
N ASN A 448 8.11 24.02 -11.83
CA ASN A 448 8.26 22.58 -11.95
C ASN A 448 7.75 22.03 -13.28
N GLN A 449 8.32 20.89 -13.66
CA GLN A 449 7.90 20.12 -14.81
C GLN A 449 7.97 18.63 -14.48
N GLN A 450 6.94 17.87 -14.91
CA GLN A 450 6.86 16.43 -14.72
C GLN A 450 6.45 15.76 -16.03
N SER A 451 7.10 14.64 -16.33
CA SER A 451 6.67 13.69 -17.34
C SER A 451 6.47 12.33 -16.70
N TYR A 452 5.30 11.73 -16.85
CA TYR A 452 4.96 10.40 -16.39
C TYR A 452 4.58 9.54 -17.58
N ASP A 453 5.26 8.40 -17.75
CA ASP A 453 5.03 7.43 -18.80
C ASP A 453 4.65 6.09 -18.17
N ASP A 454 3.46 5.60 -18.45
CA ASP A 454 2.91 4.32 -17.99
C ASP A 454 2.92 3.23 -19.08
N GLY A 455 3.62 3.50 -20.19
CA GLY A 455 3.67 2.62 -21.35
C GLY A 455 2.44 2.72 -22.27
N SER A 456 1.51 3.67 -22.00
CA SER A 456 0.40 4.00 -22.88
C SER A 456 0.87 4.84 -24.08
N TYR A 457 -0.09 5.34 -24.90
CA TYR A 457 0.21 6.02 -26.17
C TYR A 457 1.08 7.26 -26.05
N GLN A 458 0.97 8.02 -24.98
CA GLN A 458 1.73 9.26 -24.75
C GLN A 458 1.99 9.50 -23.27
N PRO A 459 3.19 10.01 -22.90
CA PRO A 459 3.45 10.42 -21.53
C PRO A 459 2.54 11.55 -21.06
N TYR A 460 2.14 11.52 -19.81
CA TYR A 460 1.39 12.58 -19.14
C TYR A 460 2.34 13.69 -18.70
N ARG A 461 2.27 14.86 -19.33
CA ARG A 461 3.13 16.00 -19.01
C ARG A 461 2.37 17.07 -18.27
N LYS A 462 2.99 17.57 -17.21
CA LYS A 462 2.50 18.65 -16.35
C LYS A 462 3.62 19.65 -16.13
N GLN A 463 3.27 20.93 -16.02
CA GLN A 463 4.21 21.97 -15.63
C GLN A 463 3.48 23.06 -14.84
N GLY A 464 4.22 23.80 -14.04
CA GLY A 464 3.60 24.86 -13.25
C GLY A 464 4.59 25.84 -12.66
N ILE A 465 4.04 26.97 -12.27
CA ILE A 465 4.67 27.98 -11.45
C ILE A 465 3.87 28.08 -10.16
N ALA A 466 4.54 28.19 -9.02
CA ALA A 466 3.89 28.47 -7.75
C ALA A 466 4.68 29.51 -6.97
N GLY A 467 3.97 30.26 -6.14
CA GLY A 467 4.57 31.25 -5.27
C GLY A 467 3.87 31.35 -3.94
N ARG A 468 4.63 31.69 -2.92
CA ARG A 468 4.16 32.00 -1.57
C ARG A 468 4.87 33.24 -1.07
N LEU A 469 4.13 34.11 -0.42
CA LEU A 469 4.65 35.22 0.37
C LEU A 469 3.97 35.20 1.73
N SER A 470 4.76 34.98 2.78
CA SER A 470 4.31 35.03 4.16
C SER A 470 4.99 36.21 4.87
N TYR A 471 4.20 36.97 5.56
CA TYR A 471 4.65 38.10 6.36
C TYR A 471 4.13 37.96 7.79
N THR A 472 5.04 38.02 8.77
CA THR A 472 4.69 37.96 10.19
C THR A 472 5.17 39.24 10.89
N TYR A 473 4.29 39.88 11.65
CA TYR A 473 4.60 41.04 12.44
C TYR A 473 4.54 40.71 13.93
N ASP A 474 5.63 41.01 14.65
CA ASP A 474 5.80 40.84 16.10
C ASP A 474 5.43 39.43 16.60
N SER A 475 5.63 38.42 15.77
CA SER A 475 5.23 37.00 16.01
C SER A 475 3.74 36.85 16.34
N ARG A 476 2.88 37.82 16.03
CA ARG A 476 1.45 37.86 16.39
C ARG A 476 0.53 37.89 15.18
N TYR A 477 0.85 38.68 14.17
CA TYR A 477 0.00 38.84 12.99
C TYR A 477 0.67 38.21 11.80
N VAL A 478 -0.04 37.29 11.16
CA VAL A 478 0.46 36.56 9.98
C VAL A 478 -0.45 36.87 8.80
N ALA A 479 0.14 37.24 7.67
CA ALA A 479 -0.54 37.32 6.38
C ALA A 479 0.19 36.47 5.35
N GLU A 480 -0.53 35.61 4.66
CA GLU A 480 0.05 34.71 3.66
C GLU A 480 -0.74 34.79 2.36
N VAL A 481 -0.02 34.92 1.26
CA VAL A 481 -0.57 34.86 -0.12
C VAL A 481 0.11 33.71 -0.84
N ASN A 482 -0.69 32.79 -1.35
CA ASN A 482 -0.23 31.69 -2.18
C ASN A 482 -0.87 31.75 -3.55
N PHE A 483 -0.14 31.32 -4.58
CA PHE A 483 -0.70 31.07 -5.88
C PHE A 483 -0.05 29.85 -6.55
N GLY A 484 -0.84 29.13 -7.34
CA GLY A 484 -0.40 28.11 -8.27
C GLY A 484 -0.91 28.44 -9.68
N TYR A 485 -0.06 28.35 -10.69
CA TYR A 485 -0.43 28.41 -12.10
C TYR A 485 0.06 27.14 -12.78
N ASN A 486 -0.83 26.14 -12.87
CA ASN A 486 -0.48 24.79 -13.26
C ASN A 486 -1.19 24.39 -14.55
N GLY A 487 -0.49 23.66 -15.40
CA GLY A 487 -0.99 23.16 -16.67
C GLY A 487 -0.72 21.69 -16.91
N SER A 488 -1.58 21.07 -17.74
CA SER A 488 -1.46 19.68 -18.17
C SER A 488 -1.76 19.56 -19.66
N GLU A 489 -1.03 18.69 -20.35
CA GLU A 489 -1.27 18.34 -21.75
C GLU A 489 -2.57 17.55 -21.96
N ASN A 490 -3.21 17.04 -20.90
CA ASN A 490 -4.50 16.36 -20.98
C ASN A 490 -5.65 17.30 -21.41
N PHE A 491 -5.42 18.62 -21.34
CA PHE A 491 -6.40 19.60 -21.77
C PHE A 491 -6.09 20.16 -23.16
N ALA A 492 -7.12 20.57 -23.89
CA ALA A 492 -7.00 21.15 -25.20
C ALA A 492 -6.09 22.40 -25.21
N LYS A 493 -5.37 22.62 -26.32
CA LYS A 493 -4.52 23.80 -26.50
C LYS A 493 -5.31 25.08 -26.22
N GLY A 494 -4.78 25.98 -25.39
CA GLY A 494 -5.45 27.21 -24.94
C GLY A 494 -6.27 27.07 -23.66
N LYS A 495 -6.53 25.83 -23.17
CA LYS A 495 -7.25 25.56 -21.91
C LYS A 495 -6.41 24.73 -20.94
N ARG A 496 -5.10 24.66 -21.13
CA ARG A 496 -4.19 23.78 -20.38
C ARG A 496 -3.84 24.27 -18.98
N PHE A 497 -3.94 25.59 -18.73
CA PHE A 497 -3.48 26.21 -17.49
C PHE A 497 -4.64 26.76 -16.67
N GLY A 498 -4.56 26.56 -15.35
CA GLY A 498 -5.46 27.11 -14.35
C GLY A 498 -4.70 27.93 -13.32
N PHE A 499 -5.30 29.01 -12.82
CA PHE A 499 -4.76 29.88 -11.76
C PHE A 499 -5.52 29.64 -10.46
N PHE A 500 -4.77 29.40 -9.36
CA PHE A 500 -5.29 29.01 -8.06
C PHE A 500 -4.70 29.91 -6.97
N PRO A 501 -5.31 31.09 -6.71
CA PRO A 501 -4.87 31.98 -5.65
C PRO A 501 -5.44 31.57 -4.29
N SER A 502 -4.70 31.90 -3.21
CA SER A 502 -5.16 31.76 -1.83
C SER A 502 -4.63 32.89 -0.97
N LEU A 503 -5.44 33.39 -0.04
CA LEU A 503 -5.09 34.37 0.97
C LEU A 503 -5.45 33.80 2.34
N ALA A 504 -4.53 33.90 3.29
CA ALA A 504 -4.76 33.51 4.67
C ALA A 504 -4.26 34.61 5.64
N LEU A 505 -5.02 34.82 6.69
CA LEU A 505 -4.69 35.77 7.75
C LEU A 505 -4.75 35.05 9.10
N GLY A 506 -3.77 35.29 9.96
CA GLY A 506 -3.67 34.69 11.28
C GLY A 506 -3.38 35.75 12.34
N TRP A 507 -3.97 35.58 13.52
CA TRP A 507 -3.67 36.35 14.70
C TRP A 507 -3.44 35.42 15.89
N LEU A 508 -2.24 35.44 16.43
CA LEU A 508 -1.88 34.76 17.68
C LEU A 508 -2.30 35.64 18.84
N VAL A 509 -3.38 35.28 19.48
CA VAL A 509 -3.87 35.89 20.71
C VAL A 509 -3.07 35.22 21.84
N SER A 510 -2.03 35.83 22.35
CA SER A 510 -1.03 35.37 23.35
C SER A 510 -1.59 34.40 24.38
#